data_e971bf836b75b424c83cd6ca1226071c
#
_entry.id   e971bf836b75b424c83cd6ca1226071c
#
_cell.length_a   1.000
_cell.length_b   1.000
_cell.length_c   1.000
_cell.angle_alpha   90.00
_cell.angle_beta   90.00
_cell.angle_gamma   90.00
#
_symmetry.space_group_name_H-M   'P 1'
#
loop_
_entity.id
_entity.type
_entity.pdbx_description
1 polymer ?
#
loop_
_entity_poly.entity_id
_entity_poly.type
_entity_poly.pdbx_seq_one_letter_code
_entity_poly.pdbx_strand_id
1 'polypeptide(L)'
;MINVLVVDDDAMVAELNRSFIGQVQGFHCCGTASTLKQAKEILFNSDTPIDLVLLDIYMQQENGLDLLPELRKAQSSVEVIIISSAADAENIKT
;
A
#
# COMPACT_ATOMS: atom_id res chain seq x y z
N MET A 1 16.30 -7.90 -1.68
CA MET A 1 15.34 -7.49 -0.64
C MET A 1 14.11 -6.90 -1.31
N ILE A 2 12.94 -7.24 -0.81
CA ILE A 2 11.69 -6.75 -1.38
C ILE A 2 11.32 -5.43 -0.70
N ASN A 3 11.24 -4.37 -1.48
CA ASN A 3 10.92 -3.03 -0.98
C ASN A 3 9.41 -2.84 -1.02
N VAL A 4 8.83 -2.50 0.13
CA VAL A 4 7.38 -2.41 0.31
C VAL A 4 6.97 -0.99 0.63
N LEU A 5 5.91 -0.54 -0.01
CA LEU A 5 5.22 0.70 0.32
C LEU A 5 3.88 0.37 0.96
N VAL A 6 3.61 0.96 2.12
CA VAL A 6 2.32 0.82 2.79
C VAL A 6 1.46 2.03 2.48
N VAL A 7 0.25 1.79 1.97
CA VAL A 7 -0.71 2.86 1.67
C VAL A 7 -1.95 2.67 2.53
N ASP A 8 -2.13 3.54 3.51
CA ASP A 8 -3.23 3.45 4.47
C ASP A 8 -3.43 4.83 5.10
N ASP A 9 -4.66 5.32 5.10
CA ASP A 9 -4.96 6.63 5.68
C ASP A 9 -5.02 6.62 7.21
N ASP A 10 -5.04 5.45 7.82
CA ASP A 10 -4.94 5.31 9.27
C ASP A 10 -3.47 5.16 9.66
N ALA A 11 -2.93 6.19 10.28
CA ALA A 11 -1.51 6.22 10.64
C ALA A 11 -1.13 5.08 11.58
N MET A 12 -2.03 4.69 12.48
CA MET A 12 -1.77 3.61 13.42
C MET A 12 -1.67 2.26 12.70
N VAL A 13 -2.59 2.00 11.77
CA VAL A 13 -2.58 0.77 11.00
C VAL A 13 -1.35 0.73 10.08
N ALA A 14 -1.02 1.86 9.46
CA ALA A 14 0.17 1.95 8.62
C ALA A 14 1.43 1.62 9.42
N GLU A 15 1.53 2.13 10.63
CA GLU A 15 2.69 1.86 11.49
C GLU A 15 2.76 0.40 11.92
N LEU A 16 1.61 -0.21 12.21
CA LEU A 16 1.55 -1.63 12.53
C LEU A 16 2.04 -2.48 11.36
N ASN A 17 1.59 -2.15 10.16
CA ASN A 17 2.01 -2.86 8.96
C ASN A 17 3.49 -2.68 8.70
N ARG A 18 3.99 -1.46 8.89
CA ARG A 18 5.41 -1.18 8.73
C ARG A 18 6.25 -2.00 9.68
N SER A 19 5.84 -2.05 10.95
CA SER A 19 6.53 -2.83 11.97
C SER A 19 6.52 -4.32 11.63
N PHE A 20 5.37 -4.81 11.18
CA PHE A 20 5.21 -6.21 10.81
C PHE A 20 6.15 -6.58 9.66
N ILE A 21 6.18 -5.74 8.63
CA ILE A 21 7.06 -5.96 7.47
C ILE A 21 8.51 -6.01 7.90
N GLY A 22 8.90 -5.14 8.84
CA GLY A 22 10.27 -5.11 9.33
C GLY A 22 10.71 -6.37 10.04
N GLN A 23 9.76 -7.20 10.48
CA GLN A 23 10.05 -8.46 11.15
C GLN A 23 10.13 -9.63 10.16
N VAL A 24 9.74 -9.44 8.92
CA VAL A 24 9.77 -10.49 7.92
C VAL A 24 11.11 -10.42 7.19
N GLN A 25 11.85 -11.51 7.24
CA GLN A 25 13.15 -11.58 6.60
C GLN A 25 13.01 -11.41 5.09
N GLY A 26 13.85 -10.57 4.51
CA GLY A 26 13.85 -10.32 3.08
C GLY A 26 12.94 -9.18 2.64
N PHE A 27 12.19 -8.58 3.57
CA PHE A 27 11.29 -7.47 3.28
C PHE A 27 11.77 -6.21 3.98
N HIS A 28 11.56 -5.08 3.32
CA HIS A 28 11.94 -3.77 3.86
C HIS A 28 10.82 -2.78 3.54
N CYS A 29 10.30 -2.10 4.57
CA CYS A 29 9.32 -1.06 4.36
C CYS A 29 10.04 0.25 4.02
N CYS A 30 9.88 0.70 2.78
CA CYS A 30 10.53 1.91 2.29
C CYS A 30 9.80 3.17 2.72
N GLY A 31 8.53 3.06 3.07
CA GLY A 31 7.77 4.21 3.51
C GLY A 31 6.29 3.90 3.65
N THR A 32 5.56 4.91 4.09
CA THR A 32 4.11 4.83 4.22
C THR A 32 3.49 6.06 3.54
N ALA A 33 2.30 5.87 2.99
CA ALA A 33 1.55 6.96 2.38
C ALA A 33 0.15 6.96 2.94
N SER A 34 -0.36 8.14 3.28
CA SER A 34 -1.72 8.28 3.81
C SER A 34 -2.73 8.71 2.76
N THR A 35 -2.27 9.05 1.57
CA THR A 35 -3.13 9.40 0.45
C THR A 35 -2.59 8.77 -0.82
N LEU A 36 -3.44 8.67 -1.83
CA LEU A 36 -3.01 8.16 -3.13
C LEU A 36 -2.01 9.09 -3.79
N LYS A 37 -2.13 10.39 -3.54
CA LYS A 37 -1.19 11.36 -4.06
C LYS A 37 0.21 11.10 -3.52
N GLN A 38 0.33 10.89 -2.21
CA GLN A 38 1.61 10.55 -1.59
C GLN A 38 2.16 9.24 -2.12
N ALA A 39 1.29 8.26 -2.29
CA ALA A 39 1.70 6.97 -2.84
C ALA A 39 2.28 7.11 -4.24
N LYS A 40 1.63 7.90 -5.09
CA LYS A 40 2.11 8.15 -6.45
C LYS A 40 3.45 8.87 -6.44
N GLU A 41 3.61 9.84 -5.55
CA GLU A 41 4.88 10.57 -5.45
C GLU A 41 6.03 9.63 -5.09
N ILE A 42 5.80 8.72 -4.15
CA ILE A 42 6.81 7.76 -3.75
C ILE A 42 7.09 6.77 -4.86
N LEU A 43 6.04 6.26 -5.51
CA LEU A 43 6.18 5.24 -6.55
C LEU A 43 6.86 5.76 -7.80
N PHE A 44 6.58 6.99 -8.19
CA PHE A 44 7.02 7.50 -9.49
C PHE A 44 8.20 8.46 -9.41
N ASN A 45 8.50 8.99 -8.21
CA ASN A 45 9.56 9.98 -8.04
C ASN A 45 10.68 9.52 -7.10
N SER A 46 10.53 8.37 -6.48
CA SER A 46 11.54 7.85 -5.57
C SER A 46 12.67 7.19 -6.33
N ASP A 47 13.89 7.37 -5.84
CA ASP A 47 15.06 6.67 -6.37
C ASP A 47 15.07 5.19 -5.99
N THR A 48 14.32 4.83 -4.95
CA THR A 48 14.24 3.45 -4.48
C THR A 48 13.12 2.73 -5.21
N PRO A 49 13.43 1.63 -5.91
CA PRO A 49 12.37 0.87 -6.58
C PRO A 49 11.46 0.20 -5.56
N ILE A 50 10.16 0.35 -5.76
CA ILE A 50 9.17 -0.31 -4.93
C ILE A 50 8.77 -1.61 -5.64
N ASP A 51 8.82 -2.73 -4.91
CA ASP A 51 8.48 -4.03 -5.46
C ASP A 51 7.06 -4.46 -5.11
N LEU A 52 6.55 -4.00 -3.97
CA LEU A 52 5.27 -4.43 -3.44
C LEU A 52 4.57 -3.26 -2.76
N VAL A 53 3.27 -3.14 -3.00
CA VAL A 53 2.43 -2.15 -2.33
C VAL A 53 1.39 -2.88 -1.49
N LEU A 54 1.32 -2.56 -0.20
CA LEU A 54 0.21 -2.97 0.65
C LEU A 54 -0.81 -1.85 0.62
N LEU A 55 -1.94 -2.11 0.00
CA LEU A 55 -2.91 -1.07 -0.32
C LEU A 55 -4.21 -1.28 0.45
N ASP A 56 -4.58 -0.30 1.27
CA ASP A 56 -5.88 -0.26 1.92
C ASP A 56 -6.87 0.37 0.95
N ILE A 57 -7.95 -0.35 0.64
CA ILE A 57 -8.94 0.14 -0.30
C ILE A 57 -10.00 1.02 0.36
N TYR A 58 -10.10 0.98 1.69
CA TYR A 58 -11.13 1.72 2.43
C TYR A 58 -10.54 2.96 3.10
N MET A 59 -10.01 3.86 2.29
CA MET A 59 -9.53 5.15 2.74
C MET A 59 -10.70 6.12 2.85
N GLN A 60 -10.68 6.99 3.85
CA GLN A 60 -11.83 7.84 4.16
C GLN A 60 -12.27 8.74 3.01
N GLN A 61 -11.32 9.27 2.27
CA GLN A 61 -11.61 10.24 1.21
C GLN A 61 -11.33 9.70 -0.17
N GLU A 62 -10.80 8.49 -0.26
CA GLU A 62 -10.35 7.93 -1.52
C GLU A 62 -10.60 6.43 -1.54
N ASN A 63 -10.78 5.90 -2.73
CA ASN A 63 -10.82 4.46 -2.93
C ASN A 63 -9.43 4.01 -3.35
N GLY A 64 -8.81 3.15 -2.52
CA GLY A 64 -7.47 2.66 -2.83
C GLY A 64 -7.34 2.01 -4.20
N LEU A 65 -8.42 1.41 -4.69
CA LEU A 65 -8.40 0.78 -6.01
C LEU A 65 -8.10 1.77 -7.15
N ASP A 66 -8.29 3.07 -6.90
CA ASP A 66 -8.00 4.07 -7.93
C ASP A 66 -6.50 4.16 -8.25
N LEU A 67 -5.66 3.61 -7.39
CA LEU A 67 -4.23 3.57 -7.65
C LEU A 67 -3.87 2.57 -8.75
N LEU A 68 -4.64 1.50 -8.89
CA LEU A 68 -4.32 0.41 -9.81
C LEU A 68 -4.22 0.86 -11.27
N PRO A 69 -5.18 1.65 -11.81
CA PRO A 69 -5.06 2.13 -13.19
C PRO A 69 -3.80 2.97 -13.42
N GLU A 70 -3.43 3.76 -12.42
CA GLU A 70 -2.23 4.59 -12.52
C GLU A 70 -0.97 3.75 -12.60
N LEU A 71 -0.90 2.68 -11.81
CA LEU A 71 0.24 1.77 -11.85
C LEU A 71 0.32 1.04 -13.19
N ARG A 72 -0.80 0.58 -13.71
CA ARG A 72 -0.83 -0.12 -14.99
C ARG A 72 -0.47 0.81 -16.14
N LYS A 73 -0.93 2.06 -16.07
CA LYS A 73 -0.63 3.07 -17.06
C LYS A 73 0.87 3.39 -17.10
N ALA A 74 1.52 3.38 -15.95
CA ALA A 74 2.95 3.61 -15.83
C ALA A 74 3.78 2.38 -16.21
N GLN A 75 3.13 1.28 -16.58
CA GLN A 75 3.78 0.01 -16.90
C GLN A 75 4.65 -0.50 -15.77
N SER A 76 4.18 -0.29 -14.55
CA SER A 76 4.90 -0.69 -13.37
C SER A 76 4.82 -2.20 -13.17
N SER A 77 5.93 -2.80 -12.78
CA SER A 77 5.98 -4.20 -12.41
C SER A 77 5.69 -4.43 -10.93
N VAL A 78 5.23 -3.39 -10.24
CA VAL A 78 4.93 -3.46 -8.81
C VAL A 78 3.75 -4.40 -8.57
N GLU A 79 3.93 -5.29 -7.62
CA GLU A 79 2.86 -6.16 -7.16
C GLU A 79 2.04 -5.42 -6.09
N VAL A 80 0.74 -5.68 -6.07
CA VAL A 80 -0.16 -5.01 -5.13
C VAL A 80 -0.91 -6.07 -4.32
N ILE A 81 -0.83 -5.94 -2.99
CA ILE A 81 -1.64 -6.74 -2.07
C ILE A 81 -2.69 -5.81 -1.48
N ILE A 82 -3.95 -6.17 -1.66
CA ILE A 82 -5.07 -5.38 -1.16
C ILE A 82 -5.42 -5.84 0.25
N ILE A 83 -5.54 -4.87 1.16
CA ILE A 83 -5.92 -5.12 2.54
C ILE A 83 -7.35 -4.62 2.74
N SER A 84 -8.20 -5.50 3.30
CA SER A 84 -9.58 -5.16 3.59
C SER A 84 -9.71 -4.74 5.06
N SER A 85 -10.66 -3.84 5.34
CA SER A 85 -10.99 -3.49 6.71
C SER A 85 -11.78 -4.63 7.37
N ALA A 86 -11.89 -4.56 8.71
CA ALA A 86 -12.69 -5.54 9.45
C ALA A 86 -14.15 -5.53 9.00
N ALA A 87 -14.70 -4.37 8.69
CA ALA A 87 -16.07 -4.25 8.20
C ALA A 87 -16.25 -4.98 6.88
N ASP A 88 -15.25 -4.87 6.01
CA ASP A 88 -15.26 -5.56 4.73
C ASP A 88 -15.23 -7.08 4.92
N ALA A 89 -14.44 -7.54 5.88
CA ALA A 89 -14.37 -8.96 6.18
C ALA A 89 -15.72 -9.51 6.63
N GLU A 90 -16.49 -8.74 7.38
CA GLU A 90 -17.84 -9.13 7.77
C GLU A 90 -18.77 -9.24 6.57
N ASN A 91 -18.66 -8.32 5.64
CA ASN A 91 -19.47 -8.34 4.43
C ASN A 91 -19.20 -9.59 3.59
N ILE A 92 -17.97 -10.03 3.59
CA ILE A 92 -17.58 -11.22 2.83
C ILE A 92 -18.25 -12.48 3.37
N LYS A 93 -18.53 -12.51 4.66
CA LYS A 93 -19.16 -13.68 5.29
C LYS A 93 -20.59 -13.90 4.86
N THR A 94 -21.24 -12.88 4.43
CA THR A 94 -22.63 -13.02 4.01
C THR A 94 -22.71 -13.46 2.56
#